data_ed1a5e548a9bc439294518bac634b70e
#
_entry.id   ed1a5e548a9bc439294518bac634b70e
#
_cell.length_a   1.000
_cell.length_b   1.000
_cell.length_c   1.000
_cell.angle_alpha   90.00
_cell.angle_beta   90.00
_cell.angle_gamma   90.00
#
_symmetry.space_group_name_H-M   'P 1'
#
loop_
_entity.id
_entity.type
_entity.pdbx_description
1 polymer ?
#
loop_
_entity_poly.entity_id
_entity_poly.type
_entity_poly.pdbx_seq_one_letter_code
_entity_poly.pdbx_strand_id
1 'polypeptide(L)'
;MVPRLSPIGWGALAAAVAGVALGRGLGWLELAAAGAALAVVLVLALLMTVGRERYEVDLDLADRRVRVGERAVGRLTVRNASRRRSLPARIELPVGAGGADLALPSLAGGAEHDDLFAIPTSHRAVVVVGPVRSVRGDPLGLARRTLRWTEPVELFVHPELVSLTGSSAGVLRDLEGQATRDLSDSDLSFHALRDYVAGDDRRYIHWRTTARQGVLMVKQFEDTRRTQTALALSTDPRDFDDDDELELAVSTIASIGVQTLREQRDLVVLAGPGRLRVSTPPLLLDDCSAVSVEIGGTGVSGLGRRIAREAPAASVAVLVTGSVPTPADLRAAARHVPVGTRTLVLTCSPGAEISVRTQGSLSIGTLGTLDDLPRVLRRVVG
;
A
#
# COMPACT_ATOMS: atom_id res chain seq x y z
N MET A 1 3.57 -2.88 -35.07
CA MET A 1 2.32 -3.55 -34.68
C MET A 1 1.33 -3.50 -35.83
N VAL A 2 0.65 -4.61 -36.11
CA VAL A 2 -0.28 -4.76 -37.25
C VAL A 2 -1.67 -4.22 -36.86
N PRO A 3 -2.38 -3.54 -37.77
CA PRO A 3 -3.77 -3.16 -37.52
C PRO A 3 -4.61 -4.42 -37.23
N ARG A 4 -5.53 -4.32 -36.28
CA ARG A 4 -6.43 -5.42 -35.91
C ARG A 4 -7.84 -5.06 -36.31
N LEU A 5 -8.55 -5.99 -36.91
CA LEU A 5 -9.98 -5.89 -37.10
C LEU A 5 -10.69 -5.92 -35.75
N SER A 6 -11.68 -5.06 -35.58
CA SER A 6 -12.59 -5.11 -34.44
C SER A 6 -13.51 -6.33 -34.56
N PRO A 7 -14.28 -6.73 -33.50
CA PRO A 7 -15.32 -7.75 -33.65
C PRO A 7 -16.32 -7.43 -34.77
N ILE A 8 -16.68 -6.15 -34.91
CA ILE A 8 -17.54 -5.66 -36.00
C ILE A 8 -16.84 -5.83 -37.36
N GLY A 9 -15.53 -5.55 -37.43
CA GLY A 9 -14.73 -5.71 -38.63
C GLY A 9 -14.62 -7.17 -39.09
N TRP A 10 -14.50 -8.11 -38.14
CA TRP A 10 -14.56 -9.54 -38.44
C TRP A 10 -15.94 -9.98 -38.97
N GLY A 11 -17.01 -9.47 -38.36
CA GLY A 11 -18.38 -9.69 -38.86
C GLY A 11 -18.57 -9.14 -40.27
N ALA A 12 -18.10 -7.92 -40.53
CA ALA A 12 -18.14 -7.29 -41.85
C ALA A 12 -17.33 -8.10 -42.88
N LEU A 13 -16.14 -8.61 -42.50
CA LEU A 13 -15.34 -9.47 -43.36
C LEU A 13 -16.07 -10.78 -43.74
N ALA A 14 -16.66 -11.42 -42.74
CA ALA A 14 -17.45 -12.64 -42.96
C ALA A 14 -18.65 -12.36 -43.88
N ALA A 15 -19.37 -11.25 -43.65
CA ALA A 15 -20.50 -10.84 -44.52
C ALA A 15 -20.05 -10.49 -45.95
N ALA A 16 -18.91 -9.82 -46.13
CA ALA A 16 -18.35 -9.51 -47.42
C ALA A 16 -18.00 -10.79 -48.20
N VAL A 17 -17.30 -11.74 -47.55
CA VAL A 17 -16.95 -13.04 -48.17
C VAL A 17 -18.20 -13.85 -48.52
N ALA A 18 -19.14 -13.95 -47.59
CA ALA A 18 -20.41 -14.68 -47.82
C ALA A 18 -21.22 -14.03 -48.93
N GLY A 19 -21.34 -12.71 -48.97
CA GLY A 19 -22.05 -11.97 -50.02
C GLY A 19 -21.48 -12.23 -51.40
N VAL A 20 -20.17 -12.19 -51.56
CA VAL A 20 -19.50 -12.48 -52.83
C VAL A 20 -19.64 -13.95 -53.20
N ALA A 21 -19.46 -14.90 -52.29
CA ALA A 21 -19.55 -16.32 -52.54
C ALA A 21 -20.95 -16.78 -52.90
N LEU A 22 -21.94 -16.40 -52.11
CA LEU A 22 -23.35 -16.75 -52.36
C LEU A 22 -23.91 -16.02 -53.57
N GLY A 23 -23.57 -14.72 -53.76
CA GLY A 23 -23.98 -13.97 -54.93
C GLY A 23 -23.51 -14.59 -56.26
N ARG A 24 -22.25 -15.05 -56.30
CA ARG A 24 -21.73 -15.81 -57.46
C ARG A 24 -22.33 -17.20 -57.60
N GLY A 25 -22.49 -17.90 -56.47
CA GLY A 25 -23.05 -19.30 -56.48
C GLY A 25 -24.51 -19.34 -56.87
N LEU A 26 -25.31 -18.34 -56.50
CA LEU A 26 -26.75 -18.26 -56.75
C LEU A 26 -27.09 -17.40 -57.98
N GLY A 27 -26.10 -16.80 -58.64
CA GLY A 27 -26.31 -15.89 -59.75
C GLY A 27 -26.91 -14.51 -59.37
N TRP A 28 -26.86 -14.11 -58.09
CA TRP A 28 -27.41 -12.85 -57.59
C TRP A 28 -26.33 -11.73 -57.66
N LEU A 29 -26.40 -10.96 -58.74
CA LEU A 29 -25.39 -9.94 -59.02
C LEU A 29 -25.40 -8.83 -57.96
N GLU A 30 -26.55 -8.46 -57.43
CA GLU A 30 -26.73 -7.43 -56.39
C GLU A 30 -26.08 -7.88 -55.08
N LEU A 31 -26.20 -9.16 -54.71
CA LEU A 31 -25.57 -9.68 -53.49
C LEU A 31 -24.05 -9.73 -53.62
N ALA A 32 -23.57 -10.13 -54.81
CA ALA A 32 -22.12 -10.12 -55.09
C ALA A 32 -21.54 -8.69 -55.10
N ALA A 33 -22.28 -7.72 -55.63
CA ALA A 33 -21.89 -6.31 -55.65
C ALA A 33 -21.87 -5.71 -54.22
N ALA A 34 -22.88 -6.02 -53.40
CA ALA A 34 -22.92 -5.58 -52.02
C ALA A 34 -21.73 -6.13 -51.21
N GLY A 35 -21.43 -7.44 -51.35
CA GLY A 35 -20.29 -8.07 -50.72
C GLY A 35 -18.93 -7.42 -51.13
N ALA A 36 -18.77 -7.13 -52.47
CA ALA A 36 -17.61 -6.45 -52.98
C ALA A 36 -17.47 -5.01 -52.44
N ALA A 37 -18.58 -4.27 -52.39
CA ALA A 37 -18.61 -2.93 -51.78
C ALA A 37 -18.18 -2.94 -50.33
N LEU A 38 -18.67 -3.89 -49.53
CA LEU A 38 -18.25 -4.04 -48.11
C LEU A 38 -16.78 -4.40 -47.96
N ALA A 39 -16.24 -5.22 -48.87
CA ALA A 39 -14.79 -5.53 -48.93
C ALA A 39 -13.95 -4.28 -49.21
N VAL A 40 -14.39 -3.39 -50.13
CA VAL A 40 -13.74 -2.10 -50.41
C VAL A 40 -13.75 -1.21 -49.15
N VAL A 41 -14.88 -1.12 -48.45
CA VAL A 41 -14.99 -0.34 -47.19
C VAL A 41 -14.01 -0.89 -46.14
N LEU A 42 -13.88 -2.21 -45.99
CA LEU A 42 -12.91 -2.82 -45.09
C LEU A 42 -11.46 -2.50 -45.44
N VAL A 43 -11.13 -2.55 -46.74
CA VAL A 43 -9.78 -2.15 -47.22
C VAL A 43 -9.50 -0.67 -46.93
N LEU A 44 -10.48 0.21 -47.14
CA LEU A 44 -10.35 1.64 -46.84
C LEU A 44 -10.19 1.85 -45.30
N ALA A 45 -10.95 1.14 -44.51
CA ALA A 45 -10.83 1.16 -43.04
C ALA A 45 -9.42 0.75 -42.57
N LEU A 46 -8.89 -0.35 -43.15
CA LEU A 46 -7.51 -0.78 -42.87
C LEU A 46 -6.48 0.26 -43.31
N LEU A 47 -6.64 0.84 -44.50
CA LEU A 47 -5.73 1.88 -45.02
C LEU A 47 -5.73 3.12 -44.11
N MET A 48 -6.89 3.50 -43.50
CA MET A 48 -6.97 4.62 -42.56
C MET A 48 -6.20 4.34 -41.26
N THR A 49 -6.05 3.08 -40.88
CA THR A 49 -5.27 2.73 -39.68
C THR A 49 -3.76 2.62 -39.96
N VAL A 50 -3.36 2.59 -41.26
CA VAL A 50 -1.96 2.54 -41.64
C VAL A 50 -1.36 3.97 -41.64
N GLY A 51 -0.35 4.18 -40.80
CA GLY A 51 0.40 5.42 -40.70
C GLY A 51 1.63 5.20 -39.82
N ARG A 52 2.72 5.91 -40.12
CA ARG A 52 3.94 5.92 -39.29
C ARG A 52 3.89 7.17 -38.43
N GLU A 53 3.22 7.04 -37.26
CA GLU A 53 3.30 8.04 -36.23
C GLU A 53 4.64 7.89 -35.50
N ARG A 54 5.33 8.99 -35.29
CA ARG A 54 6.54 9.08 -34.50
C ARG A 54 6.29 10.15 -33.44
N TYR A 55 5.70 9.72 -32.34
CA TYR A 55 5.56 10.56 -31.16
C TYR A 55 6.67 10.21 -30.16
N GLU A 56 7.21 11.22 -29.54
CA GLU A 56 7.91 11.12 -28.27
C GLU A 56 6.91 11.50 -27.22
N VAL A 57 6.61 10.57 -26.31
CA VAL A 57 5.59 10.76 -25.29
C VAL A 57 6.26 10.64 -23.94
N ASP A 58 6.13 11.69 -23.14
CA ASP A 58 6.59 11.73 -21.78
C ASP A 58 5.40 11.84 -20.82
N LEU A 59 5.42 11.00 -19.80
CA LEU A 59 4.42 10.96 -18.72
C LEU A 59 5.11 11.28 -17.41
N ASP A 60 4.91 12.49 -16.92
CA ASP A 60 5.48 12.95 -15.68
C ASP A 60 4.39 13.12 -14.62
N LEU A 61 4.68 12.63 -13.40
CA LEU A 61 3.85 12.88 -12.22
C LEU A 61 4.61 13.85 -11.34
N ALA A 62 3.98 14.97 -11.00
CA ALA A 62 4.57 16.00 -10.14
C ALA A 62 5.11 15.37 -8.83
N ASP A 63 4.33 14.47 -8.25
CA ASP A 63 4.70 13.65 -7.11
C ASP A 63 4.26 12.21 -7.34
N ARG A 64 5.12 11.25 -6.98
CA ARG A 64 4.76 9.82 -7.02
C ARG A 64 4.16 9.32 -5.71
N ARG A 65 4.13 10.17 -4.71
CA ARG A 65 3.61 9.91 -3.37
C ARG A 65 2.81 11.10 -2.91
N VAL A 66 1.55 10.91 -2.66
CA VAL A 66 0.62 11.94 -2.16
C VAL A 66 -0.18 11.36 -0.99
N ARG A 67 -0.76 12.20 -0.17
CA ARG A 67 -1.67 11.74 0.88
C ARG A 67 -3.10 11.73 0.39
N VAL A 68 -3.95 10.97 1.05
CA VAL A 68 -5.40 11.02 0.85
C VAL A 68 -5.87 12.48 0.94
N GLY A 69 -6.68 12.89 -0.04
CA GLY A 69 -7.21 14.26 -0.14
C GLY A 69 -6.27 15.31 -0.75
N GLU A 70 -4.98 15.04 -0.91
CA GLU A 70 -4.04 15.93 -1.61
C GLU A 70 -4.25 15.84 -3.13
N ARG A 71 -4.01 16.95 -3.83
CA ARG A 71 -4.12 16.96 -5.30
C ARG A 71 -2.94 16.27 -5.94
N ALA A 72 -3.19 15.21 -6.70
CA ALA A 72 -2.23 14.61 -7.59
C ALA A 72 -2.47 15.06 -9.03
N VAL A 73 -1.44 15.60 -9.66
CA VAL A 73 -1.50 16.10 -11.05
C VAL A 73 -0.40 15.42 -11.86
N GLY A 74 -0.80 14.87 -13.00
CA GLY A 74 0.12 14.38 -14.01
C GLY A 74 0.16 15.30 -15.21
N ARG A 75 1.30 15.32 -15.89
CA ARG A 75 1.52 16.00 -17.16
C ARG A 75 1.81 14.95 -18.22
N LEU A 76 1.13 15.07 -19.34
CA LEU A 76 1.36 14.30 -20.54
C LEU A 76 1.90 15.23 -21.62
N THR A 77 3.15 15.07 -22.00
CA THR A 77 3.77 15.79 -23.09
C THR A 77 3.88 14.88 -24.31
N VAL A 78 3.33 15.32 -25.43
CA VAL A 78 3.37 14.59 -26.71
C VAL A 78 4.03 15.46 -27.76
N ARG A 79 5.19 15.01 -28.25
CA ARG A 79 5.96 15.67 -29.31
C ARG A 79 5.86 14.90 -30.61
N ASN A 80 5.60 15.60 -31.73
CA ASN A 80 5.68 14.99 -33.03
C ASN A 80 7.16 14.93 -33.52
N ALA A 81 7.79 13.77 -33.35
CA ALA A 81 9.19 13.54 -33.77
C ALA A 81 9.36 13.40 -35.28
N SER A 82 8.29 13.49 -36.08
CA SER A 82 8.37 13.46 -37.53
C SER A 82 8.58 14.87 -38.12
N ARG A 83 9.10 14.94 -39.37
CA ARG A 83 9.20 16.22 -40.12
C ARG A 83 7.86 16.65 -40.73
N ARG A 84 6.87 15.76 -40.77
CA ARG A 84 5.54 16.03 -41.36
C ARG A 84 4.52 16.28 -40.26
N ARG A 85 3.49 17.02 -40.63
CA ARG A 85 2.34 17.25 -39.76
C ARG A 85 1.66 15.93 -39.43
N SER A 86 1.36 15.69 -38.14
CA SER A 86 0.57 14.54 -37.71
C SER A 86 -0.91 14.77 -37.97
N LEU A 87 -1.66 13.70 -38.13
CA LEU A 87 -3.12 13.75 -38.10
C LEU A 87 -3.62 13.80 -36.65
N PRO A 88 -4.83 14.32 -36.40
CA PRO A 88 -5.46 14.21 -35.09
C PRO A 88 -5.52 12.74 -34.65
N ALA A 89 -5.27 12.49 -33.37
CA ALA A 89 -5.30 11.15 -32.79
C ALA A 89 -6.01 11.18 -31.45
N ARG A 90 -6.46 10.03 -30.98
CA ARG A 90 -6.96 9.86 -29.62
C ARG A 90 -5.87 9.19 -28.79
N ILE A 91 -5.61 9.77 -27.63
CA ILE A 91 -4.71 9.21 -26.63
C ILE A 91 -5.54 8.65 -25.51
N GLU A 92 -5.35 7.38 -25.19
CA GLU A 92 -5.92 6.71 -24.04
C GLU A 92 -4.86 6.65 -22.95
N LEU A 93 -5.17 7.19 -21.77
CA LEU A 93 -4.36 7.14 -20.58
C LEU A 93 -5.16 6.44 -19.48
N PRO A 94 -4.92 5.13 -19.23
CA PRO A 94 -5.49 4.46 -18.07
C PRO A 94 -4.97 5.08 -16.77
N VAL A 95 -5.86 5.28 -15.79
CA VAL A 95 -5.54 5.79 -14.45
C VAL A 95 -6.29 4.93 -13.43
N GLY A 96 -5.60 4.03 -12.77
CA GLY A 96 -6.22 3.04 -11.88
C GLY A 96 -7.31 2.23 -12.57
N ALA A 97 -8.51 2.19 -11.98
CA ALA A 97 -9.68 1.51 -12.57
C ALA A 97 -10.39 2.33 -13.66
N GLY A 98 -10.04 3.62 -13.82
CA GLY A 98 -10.58 4.53 -14.82
C GLY A 98 -9.60 4.84 -15.94
N GLY A 99 -9.85 5.92 -16.67
CA GLY A 99 -8.95 6.41 -17.70
C GLY A 99 -9.38 7.78 -18.22
N ALA A 100 -8.42 8.48 -18.79
CA ALA A 100 -8.63 9.74 -19.50
C ALA A 100 -8.46 9.51 -21.00
N ASP A 101 -9.43 9.99 -21.78
CA ASP A 101 -9.36 10.06 -23.23
C ASP A 101 -9.01 11.51 -23.63
N LEU A 102 -7.82 11.68 -24.17
CA LEU A 102 -7.29 12.97 -24.59
C LEU A 102 -7.31 13.08 -26.12
N ALA A 103 -7.83 14.19 -26.61
CA ALA A 103 -7.85 14.46 -28.05
C ALA A 103 -6.55 15.17 -28.45
N LEU A 104 -5.63 14.45 -29.11
CA LEU A 104 -4.42 15.06 -29.64
C LEU A 104 -4.74 15.80 -30.93
N PRO A 105 -4.54 17.13 -31.00
CA PRO A 105 -4.72 17.90 -32.23
C PRO A 105 -3.67 17.53 -33.27
N SER A 106 -3.83 18.01 -34.49
CA SER A 106 -2.83 17.89 -35.53
C SER A 106 -1.60 18.73 -35.18
N LEU A 107 -0.44 18.07 -34.99
CA LEU A 107 0.82 18.71 -34.62
C LEU A 107 1.74 18.90 -35.85
N ALA A 108 2.30 20.08 -36.00
CA ALA A 108 3.39 20.31 -36.98
C ALA A 108 4.61 19.45 -36.65
N GLY A 109 5.50 19.26 -37.61
CA GLY A 109 6.76 18.52 -37.35
C GLY A 109 7.59 19.22 -36.27
N GLY A 110 7.94 18.49 -35.21
CA GLY A 110 8.69 18.99 -34.06
C GLY A 110 7.84 19.73 -33.02
N ALA A 111 6.55 19.95 -33.24
CA ALA A 111 5.66 20.62 -32.26
C ALA A 111 5.29 19.69 -31.09
N GLU A 112 5.06 20.31 -29.94
CA GLU A 112 4.69 19.66 -28.70
C GLU A 112 3.26 20.05 -28.30
N HIS A 113 2.61 19.18 -27.54
CA HIS A 113 1.32 19.38 -26.92
C HIS A 113 1.34 18.85 -25.51
N ASP A 114 0.95 19.69 -24.56
CA ASP A 114 0.92 19.36 -23.14
C ASP A 114 -0.52 19.30 -22.64
N ASP A 115 -0.85 18.22 -21.97
CA ASP A 115 -2.10 18.05 -21.25
C ASP A 115 -1.85 17.78 -19.77
N LEU A 116 -2.69 18.37 -18.91
CA LEU A 116 -2.69 18.12 -17.48
C LEU A 116 -3.92 17.30 -17.10
N PHE A 117 -3.72 16.30 -16.28
CA PHE A 117 -4.80 15.47 -15.76
C PHE A 117 -4.69 15.33 -14.25
N ALA A 118 -5.86 15.26 -13.60
CA ALA A 118 -5.94 15.02 -12.16
C ALA A 118 -6.14 13.53 -11.89
N ILE A 119 -5.51 13.05 -10.82
CA ILE A 119 -5.65 11.68 -10.33
C ILE A 119 -6.50 11.75 -9.06
N PRO A 120 -7.58 10.95 -8.95
CA PRO A 120 -8.38 10.90 -7.73
C PRO A 120 -7.58 10.30 -6.58
N THR A 121 -7.62 10.98 -5.43
CA THR A 121 -6.88 10.62 -4.21
C THR A 121 -7.80 10.55 -2.99
N SER A 122 -9.09 10.28 -3.20
CA SER A 122 -10.10 10.22 -2.14
C SER A 122 -9.88 9.08 -1.13
N HIS A 123 -9.24 8.02 -1.58
CA HIS A 123 -8.91 6.86 -0.76
C HIS A 123 -7.45 6.48 -1.00
N ARG A 124 -6.81 5.84 0.01
CA ARG A 124 -5.47 5.29 -0.18
C ARG A 124 -5.49 4.21 -1.27
N ALA A 125 -4.50 4.21 -2.11
CA ALA A 125 -4.37 3.24 -3.20
C ALA A 125 -2.97 3.25 -3.80
N VAL A 126 -2.63 2.19 -4.50
CA VAL A 126 -1.56 2.21 -5.51
C VAL A 126 -2.22 2.40 -6.87
N VAL A 127 -2.14 3.61 -7.39
CA VAL A 127 -2.76 3.98 -8.67
C VAL A 127 -1.75 3.79 -9.79
N VAL A 128 -2.01 2.83 -10.68
CA VAL A 128 -1.19 2.63 -11.89
C VAL A 128 -1.65 3.60 -12.97
N VAL A 129 -0.77 4.50 -13.38
CA VAL A 129 -1.00 5.50 -14.45
C VAL A 129 -0.32 5.06 -15.72
N GLY A 130 -1.07 4.96 -16.80
CA GLY A 130 -0.56 4.46 -18.09
C GLY A 130 -0.69 2.94 -18.25
N PRO A 131 -0.07 2.39 -19.30
CA PRO A 131 0.76 3.05 -20.30
C PRO A 131 -0.06 3.99 -21.21
N VAL A 132 0.54 5.10 -21.62
CA VAL A 132 -0.05 5.99 -22.63
C VAL A 132 -0.16 5.23 -23.96
N ARG A 133 -1.34 5.30 -24.57
CA ARG A 133 -1.62 4.61 -25.84
C ARG A 133 -2.24 5.59 -26.84
N SER A 134 -1.74 5.60 -28.07
CA SER A 134 -2.49 6.23 -29.16
C SER A 134 -3.40 5.19 -29.81
N VAL A 135 -4.62 5.61 -30.07
CA VAL A 135 -5.63 4.80 -30.73
C VAL A 135 -6.02 5.45 -32.02
N ARG A 136 -5.84 4.71 -33.08
CA ARG A 136 -6.29 5.09 -34.41
C ARG A 136 -7.28 4.07 -34.91
N GLY A 137 -8.44 4.52 -35.33
CA GLY A 137 -9.49 3.70 -35.91
C GLY A 137 -10.11 4.38 -37.12
N ASP A 138 -10.86 3.62 -37.90
CA ASP A 138 -11.74 4.15 -38.92
C ASP A 138 -13.06 4.67 -38.31
N PRO A 139 -13.79 5.58 -38.98
CA PRO A 139 -15.05 6.13 -38.45
C PRO A 139 -16.15 5.09 -38.21
N LEU A 140 -16.08 3.93 -38.88
CA LEU A 140 -17.05 2.85 -38.74
C LEU A 140 -16.66 1.84 -37.64
N GLY A 141 -15.47 2.00 -37.06
CA GLY A 141 -14.98 1.09 -36.00
C GLY A 141 -14.65 -0.31 -36.48
N LEU A 142 -14.39 -0.51 -37.77
CA LEU A 142 -14.07 -1.82 -38.38
C LEU A 142 -12.62 -2.26 -38.09
N ALA A 143 -11.71 -1.28 -38.04
CA ALA A 143 -10.28 -1.52 -37.78
C ALA A 143 -9.77 -0.57 -36.70
N ARG A 144 -8.92 -1.10 -35.83
CA ARG A 144 -8.28 -0.35 -34.76
C ARG A 144 -6.79 -0.68 -34.67
N ARG A 145 -5.98 0.34 -34.47
CA ARG A 145 -4.55 0.22 -34.20
C ARG A 145 -4.24 0.94 -32.91
N THR A 146 -3.67 0.22 -31.93
CA THR A 146 -3.22 0.79 -30.68
C THR A 146 -1.71 0.71 -30.61
N LEU A 147 -1.06 1.83 -30.32
CA LEU A 147 0.38 1.92 -30.08
C LEU A 147 0.61 2.35 -28.64
N ARG A 148 1.49 1.62 -27.96
CA ARG A 148 1.93 1.95 -26.60
C ARG A 148 3.20 2.80 -26.68
N TRP A 149 3.24 3.88 -25.91
CA TRP A 149 4.30 4.88 -25.96
C TRP A 149 5.14 4.93 -24.68
N THR A 150 4.52 4.66 -23.51
CA THR A 150 5.21 4.71 -22.22
C THR A 150 5.05 3.41 -21.46
N GLU A 151 5.87 3.20 -20.45
CA GLU A 151 5.61 2.22 -19.42
C GLU A 151 4.63 2.80 -18.38
N PRO A 152 3.90 1.94 -17.65
CA PRO A 152 3.05 2.41 -16.54
C PRO A 152 3.91 2.93 -15.40
N VAL A 153 3.39 3.94 -14.70
CA VAL A 153 4.00 4.55 -13.51
C VAL A 153 3.07 4.37 -12.33
N GLU A 154 3.60 3.99 -11.19
CA GLU A 154 2.83 3.87 -9.94
C GLU A 154 2.82 5.19 -9.19
N LEU A 155 1.63 5.60 -8.75
CA LEU A 155 1.38 6.67 -7.80
C LEU A 155 0.88 6.03 -6.50
N PHE A 156 1.55 6.32 -5.40
CA PHE A 156 1.13 5.88 -4.07
C PHE A 156 0.30 6.97 -3.39
N VAL A 157 -0.96 6.67 -3.11
CA VAL A 157 -1.81 7.51 -2.27
C VAL A 157 -1.72 6.98 -0.85
N HIS A 158 -0.93 7.66 -0.02
CA HIS A 158 -0.64 7.28 1.36
C HIS A 158 -1.84 7.49 2.27
N PRO A 159 -2.02 6.67 3.32
CA PRO A 159 -3.06 6.88 4.32
C PRO A 159 -2.87 8.20 5.07
N GLU A 160 -3.92 8.66 5.72
CA GLU A 160 -3.84 9.79 6.65
C GLU A 160 -2.93 9.46 7.82
N LEU A 161 -2.26 10.48 8.34
CA LEU A 161 -1.34 10.36 9.46
C LEU A 161 -1.66 11.38 10.52
N VAL A 162 -1.71 10.94 11.78
CA VAL A 162 -1.71 11.82 12.94
C VAL A 162 -0.33 11.89 13.57
N SER A 163 0.04 13.09 14.01
CA SER A 163 1.32 13.29 14.70
C SER A 163 1.25 12.82 16.14
N LEU A 164 2.14 11.90 16.51
CA LEU A 164 2.28 11.38 17.86
C LEU A 164 3.43 12.10 18.59
N THR A 165 3.39 13.46 18.66
CA THR A 165 4.43 14.26 19.29
C THR A 165 4.17 14.50 20.80
N GLY A 166 5.22 14.81 21.56
CA GLY A 166 5.12 15.14 23.00
C GLY A 166 4.91 13.91 23.89
N SER A 167 3.97 13.99 24.85
CA SER A 167 3.69 12.91 25.81
C SER A 167 3.19 11.61 25.19
N SER A 168 2.59 11.65 23.99
CA SER A 168 2.14 10.45 23.30
C SER A 168 3.27 9.67 22.60
N ALA A 169 4.36 10.32 22.22
CA ALA A 169 5.59 9.66 21.77
C ALA A 169 6.32 8.97 22.95
N GLY A 170 6.33 9.62 24.13
CA GLY A 170 6.82 9.01 25.38
C GLY A 170 6.05 7.77 25.80
N VAL A 171 4.75 7.68 25.47
CA VAL A 171 3.91 6.56 25.80
C VAL A 171 4.40 5.23 25.23
N LEU A 172 4.79 5.19 23.98
CA LEU A 172 5.38 3.97 23.39
C LEU A 172 6.70 3.61 24.11
N ARG A 173 7.48 4.61 24.53
CA ARG A 173 8.69 4.43 25.32
C ARG A 173 8.39 3.97 26.76
N ASP A 174 7.36 4.52 27.39
CA ASP A 174 6.95 4.17 28.76
C ASP A 174 6.28 2.79 28.80
N LEU A 175 5.57 2.39 27.75
CA LEU A 175 5.08 1.02 27.58
C LEU A 175 6.22 0.00 27.57
N GLU A 176 7.40 0.38 27.08
CA GLU A 176 8.60 -0.46 27.07
C GLU A 176 9.39 -0.39 28.38
N GLY A 177 9.51 0.79 28.96
CA GLY A 177 10.34 1.02 30.15
C GLY A 177 9.86 0.29 31.42
N GLN A 178 8.63 -0.22 31.44
CA GLN A 178 8.13 -1.05 32.52
C GLN A 178 8.46 -2.54 32.35
N ALA A 179 8.75 -2.98 31.13
CA ALA A 179 9.08 -4.38 30.83
C ALA A 179 10.56 -4.75 31.13
N THR A 180 11.45 -3.76 31.27
CA THR A 180 12.90 -3.95 31.32
C THR A 180 13.53 -3.92 32.70
N ARG A 181 12.78 -4.06 33.79
CA ARG A 181 13.36 -4.14 35.15
C ARG A 181 13.75 -5.53 35.60
N ASP A 182 13.57 -6.54 34.75
CA ASP A 182 14.09 -7.88 35.04
C ASP A 182 15.59 -7.90 34.78
N LEU A 183 16.34 -7.94 35.89
CA LEU A 183 17.79 -8.07 35.88
C LEU A 183 18.18 -9.42 35.28
N SER A 184 18.91 -9.41 34.19
CA SER A 184 19.43 -10.63 33.53
C SER A 184 20.87 -10.88 33.94
N ASP A 185 21.19 -12.12 34.31
CA ASP A 185 22.55 -12.55 34.63
C ASP A 185 23.43 -12.79 33.38
N SER A 186 22.92 -12.53 32.15
CA SER A 186 23.56 -13.04 30.94
C SER A 186 23.92 -12.02 29.86
N ASP A 187 23.75 -10.68 30.05
CA ASP A 187 24.06 -9.74 28.98
C ASP A 187 25.03 -8.61 29.34
N LEU A 188 25.66 -8.03 28.33
CA LEU A 188 27.01 -7.54 28.21
C LEU A 188 27.24 -6.06 28.59
N SER A 189 26.25 -5.32 29.07
CA SER A 189 26.47 -3.96 29.53
C SER A 189 26.57 -3.88 31.06
N PHE A 190 27.74 -3.52 31.52
CA PHE A 190 28.02 -3.25 32.94
C PHE A 190 27.20 -2.07 33.44
N HIS A 191 26.29 -2.34 34.40
CA HIS A 191 25.45 -1.29 35.02
C HIS A 191 26.04 -0.80 36.34
N ALA A 192 26.27 -1.70 37.29
CA ALA A 192 26.70 -1.36 38.63
C ALA A 192 27.49 -2.50 39.29
N LEU A 193 28.14 -2.19 40.41
CA LEU A 193 28.64 -3.19 41.36
C LEU A 193 27.74 -3.19 42.58
N ARG A 194 27.31 -4.38 43.01
CA ARG A 194 26.60 -4.58 44.28
C ARG A 194 27.31 -5.61 45.15
N ASP A 195 26.94 -5.64 46.40
CA ASP A 195 27.48 -6.67 47.31
C ASP A 195 26.98 -8.06 46.90
N TYR A 196 27.87 -9.05 47.04
CA TYR A 196 27.58 -10.43 46.76
C TYR A 196 26.54 -10.96 47.75
N VAL A 197 25.51 -11.63 47.24
CA VAL A 197 24.52 -12.36 48.01
C VAL A 197 24.70 -13.86 47.75
N ALA A 198 24.52 -14.68 48.81
CA ALA A 198 24.65 -16.14 48.68
C ALA A 198 23.67 -16.65 47.60
N GLY A 199 24.23 -17.27 46.52
CA GLY A 199 23.51 -17.73 45.33
C GLY A 199 23.94 -17.04 44.05
N ASP A 200 24.64 -15.90 44.12
CA ASP A 200 25.20 -15.22 42.95
C ASP A 200 26.30 -16.06 42.26
N ASP A 201 26.34 -16.00 40.94
CA ASP A 201 27.38 -16.68 40.15
C ASP A 201 28.75 -16.03 40.36
N ARG A 202 29.68 -16.82 40.90
CA ARG A 202 31.04 -16.36 41.23
C ARG A 202 31.84 -15.87 40.02
N ARG A 203 31.45 -16.22 38.81
CA ARG A 203 32.07 -15.73 37.55
C ARG A 203 31.94 -14.25 37.36
N TYR A 204 30.92 -13.63 37.97
CA TYR A 204 30.65 -12.18 37.87
C TYR A 204 31.25 -11.37 39.00
N ILE A 205 32.06 -11.99 39.89
CA ILE A 205 32.77 -11.25 40.94
C ILE A 205 33.79 -10.30 40.32
N HIS A 206 33.69 -9.02 40.69
CA HIS A 206 34.64 -7.98 40.27
C HIS A 206 35.83 -7.94 41.22
N TRP A 207 36.78 -8.84 41.02
CA TRP A 207 37.92 -9.05 41.91
C TRP A 207 38.72 -7.82 42.25
N ARG A 208 38.85 -6.90 41.32
CA ARG A 208 39.60 -5.62 41.52
C ARG A 208 38.94 -4.72 42.56
N THR A 209 37.61 -4.59 42.58
CA THR A 209 36.88 -3.79 43.57
C THR A 209 36.78 -4.56 44.88
N THR A 210 36.55 -5.86 44.85
CA THR A 210 36.59 -6.75 46.01
C THR A 210 37.90 -6.64 46.78
N ALA A 211 39.05 -6.63 46.09
CA ALA A 211 40.36 -6.46 46.70
C ALA A 211 40.57 -5.06 47.33
N ARG A 212 39.88 -4.05 46.88
CA ARG A 212 39.98 -2.67 47.42
C ARG A 212 39.04 -2.44 48.61
N GLN A 213 37.86 -3.01 48.58
CA GLN A 213 36.80 -2.77 49.56
C GLN A 213 36.72 -3.85 50.65
N GLY A 214 37.38 -5.01 50.44
CA GLY A 214 37.36 -6.11 51.39
C GLY A 214 36.00 -6.90 51.42
N VAL A 215 35.04 -6.52 50.61
CA VAL A 215 33.71 -7.14 50.49
C VAL A 215 33.57 -7.69 49.07
N LEU A 216 33.01 -8.89 48.94
CA LEU A 216 32.76 -9.47 47.61
C LEU A 216 31.76 -8.63 46.84
N MET A 217 32.19 -8.14 45.68
CA MET A 217 31.39 -7.31 44.78
C MET A 217 31.07 -8.05 43.50
N VAL A 218 29.81 -8.07 43.08
CA VAL A 218 29.33 -8.72 41.85
C VAL A 218 28.97 -7.67 40.82
N LYS A 219 29.36 -7.92 39.58
CA LYS A 219 28.94 -7.11 38.44
C LYS A 219 27.45 -7.35 38.17
N GLN A 220 26.69 -6.26 38.19
CA GLN A 220 25.32 -6.24 37.76
C GLN A 220 25.26 -5.77 36.31
N PHE A 221 24.63 -6.55 35.47
CA PHE A 221 24.45 -6.23 34.05
C PHE A 221 23.03 -5.76 33.85
N GLU A 222 22.86 -4.80 32.96
CA GLU A 222 21.55 -4.37 32.49
C GLU A 222 21.25 -5.13 31.20
N ASP A 223 20.08 -5.75 31.13
CA ASP A 223 19.58 -6.38 29.92
C ASP A 223 19.26 -5.26 28.90
N THR A 224 20.20 -4.98 28.01
CA THR A 224 19.97 -4.11 26.87
C THR A 224 19.18 -4.86 25.80
N ARG A 225 18.03 -5.42 26.15
CA ARG A 225 17.10 -5.88 25.12
C ARG A 225 16.76 -4.68 24.24
N ARG A 226 17.18 -4.74 22.99
CA ARG A 226 16.67 -3.81 22.00
C ARG A 226 15.15 -3.90 22.02
N THR A 227 14.53 -2.82 22.42
CA THR A 227 13.07 -2.72 22.47
C THR A 227 12.54 -2.81 21.05
N GLN A 228 11.82 -3.88 20.73
CA GLN A 228 11.20 -4.09 19.42
C GLN A 228 9.69 -3.89 19.55
N THR A 229 9.13 -3.03 18.71
CA THR A 229 7.69 -2.84 18.57
C THR A 229 7.16 -3.73 17.44
N ALA A 230 6.14 -4.52 17.73
CA ALA A 230 5.41 -5.30 16.74
C ALA A 230 4.01 -4.71 16.52
N LEU A 231 3.71 -4.34 15.29
CA LEU A 231 2.39 -3.90 14.87
C LEU A 231 1.75 -4.99 14.01
N ALA A 232 0.50 -5.33 14.27
CA ALA A 232 -0.23 -6.33 13.48
C ALA A 232 -1.65 -5.85 13.18
N LEU A 233 -1.99 -5.83 11.89
CA LEU A 233 -3.29 -5.42 11.38
C LEU A 233 -4.09 -6.64 10.93
N SER A 234 -5.35 -6.71 11.34
CA SER A 234 -6.30 -7.65 10.74
C SER A 234 -6.54 -7.30 9.26
N THR A 235 -6.59 -8.32 8.43
CA THR A 235 -6.96 -8.19 7.01
C THR A 235 -8.12 -9.13 6.64
N ASP A 236 -8.78 -9.72 7.63
CA ASP A 236 -9.99 -10.50 7.42
C ASP A 236 -11.19 -9.54 7.29
N PRO A 237 -11.94 -9.56 6.18
CA PRO A 237 -13.12 -8.69 6.02
C PRO A 237 -14.18 -8.89 7.11
N ARG A 238 -14.21 -10.03 7.80
CA ARG A 238 -15.15 -10.31 8.89
C ARG A 238 -14.86 -9.55 10.18
N ASP A 239 -13.71 -8.92 10.31
CA ASP A 239 -13.33 -8.13 11.47
C ASP A 239 -13.75 -6.65 11.34
N PHE A 240 -14.23 -6.22 10.17
CA PHE A 240 -14.61 -4.84 9.84
C PHE A 240 -16.10 -4.79 9.47
N ASP A 241 -16.79 -3.75 9.90
CA ASP A 241 -18.20 -3.49 9.53
C ASP A 241 -18.26 -2.82 8.14
N ASP A 242 -17.32 -1.93 7.88
CA ASP A 242 -17.22 -1.20 6.61
C ASP A 242 -15.77 -0.89 6.20
N ASP A 243 -15.61 -0.27 5.03
CA ASP A 243 -14.30 0.14 4.50
C ASP A 243 -13.68 1.30 5.31
N ASP A 244 -14.48 2.16 5.94
CA ASP A 244 -13.99 3.29 6.74
C ASP A 244 -13.29 2.80 8.01
N GLU A 245 -13.74 1.69 8.60
CA GLU A 245 -13.03 1.03 9.71
C GLU A 245 -11.64 0.54 9.28
N LEU A 246 -11.53 -0.06 8.09
CA LEU A 246 -10.25 -0.50 7.56
C LEU A 246 -9.33 0.69 7.29
N GLU A 247 -9.84 1.77 6.69
CA GLU A 247 -9.07 2.99 6.43
C GLU A 247 -8.53 3.60 7.74
N LEU A 248 -9.36 3.67 8.78
CA LEU A 248 -8.95 4.13 10.11
C LEU A 248 -7.89 3.20 10.73
N ALA A 249 -8.05 1.89 10.57
CA ALA A 249 -7.11 0.90 11.08
C ALA A 249 -5.73 0.98 10.38
N VAL A 250 -5.72 1.13 9.05
CA VAL A 250 -4.47 1.33 8.29
C VAL A 250 -3.80 2.65 8.65
N SER A 251 -4.56 3.74 8.77
CA SER A 251 -4.05 5.06 9.17
C SER A 251 -3.48 5.03 10.59
N THR A 252 -4.10 4.26 11.49
CA THR A 252 -3.63 4.04 12.87
C THR A 252 -2.27 3.33 12.87
N ILE A 253 -2.14 2.20 12.16
CA ILE A 253 -0.89 1.43 12.13
C ILE A 253 0.22 2.21 11.42
N ALA A 254 -0.12 2.94 10.35
CA ALA A 254 0.81 3.82 9.63
C ALA A 254 1.34 4.93 10.53
N SER A 255 0.46 5.58 11.31
CA SER A 255 0.85 6.67 12.23
C SER A 255 1.80 6.17 13.34
N ILE A 256 1.49 5.02 13.97
CA ILE A 256 2.34 4.41 14.99
C ILE A 256 3.68 3.96 14.36
N GLY A 257 3.63 3.30 13.21
CA GLY A 257 4.82 2.80 12.52
C GLY A 257 5.77 3.91 12.10
N VAL A 258 5.25 4.98 11.48
CA VAL A 258 6.04 6.16 11.10
C VAL A 258 6.69 6.82 12.31
N GLN A 259 5.96 6.94 13.44
CA GLN A 259 6.52 7.50 14.67
C GLN A 259 7.65 6.62 15.23
N THR A 260 7.45 5.32 15.29
CA THR A 260 8.45 4.34 15.76
C THR A 260 9.73 4.42 14.92
N LEU A 261 9.60 4.52 13.58
CA LEU A 261 10.75 4.67 12.68
C LEU A 261 11.47 6.02 12.86
N ARG A 262 10.73 7.11 13.07
CA ARG A 262 11.34 8.43 13.36
C ARG A 262 12.14 8.44 14.66
N GLU A 263 11.73 7.64 15.64
CA GLU A 263 12.44 7.43 16.90
C GLU A 263 13.60 6.45 16.77
N GLN A 264 13.86 5.93 15.56
CA GLN A 264 14.95 4.98 15.26
C GLN A 264 14.85 3.69 16.10
N ARG A 265 13.63 3.21 16.35
CA ARG A 265 13.37 2.01 17.13
C ARG A 265 13.11 0.82 16.22
N ASP A 266 13.44 -0.38 16.70
CA ASP A 266 13.21 -1.61 15.97
C ASP A 266 11.69 -1.84 15.81
N LEU A 267 11.25 -2.03 14.55
CA LEU A 267 9.85 -2.16 14.19
C LEU A 267 9.62 -3.40 13.32
N VAL A 268 8.55 -4.11 13.59
CA VAL A 268 7.98 -5.14 12.71
C VAL A 268 6.52 -4.78 12.45
N VAL A 269 6.11 -4.71 11.20
CA VAL A 269 4.71 -4.45 10.81
C VAL A 269 4.19 -5.64 10.00
N LEU A 270 3.10 -6.22 10.47
CA LEU A 270 2.45 -7.39 9.90
C LEU A 270 1.05 -6.99 9.40
N ALA A 271 0.86 -7.03 8.08
CA ALA A 271 -0.44 -6.82 7.45
C ALA A 271 -0.52 -7.70 6.21
N GLY A 272 -1.71 -8.19 5.89
CA GLY A 272 -1.88 -9.12 4.79
C GLY A 272 -1.01 -10.38 4.93
N PRO A 273 -0.51 -10.97 3.83
CA PRO A 273 0.23 -12.22 3.87
C PRO A 273 1.68 -12.09 4.36
N GLY A 274 2.23 -10.86 4.40
CA GLY A 274 3.66 -10.63 4.64
C GLY A 274 3.97 -9.59 5.71
N ARG A 275 5.25 -9.26 5.81
CA ARG A 275 5.75 -8.12 6.57
C ARG A 275 5.81 -6.91 5.66
N LEU A 276 5.42 -5.75 6.17
CA LEU A 276 5.61 -4.49 5.47
C LEU A 276 7.08 -4.04 5.61
N ARG A 277 7.56 -3.31 4.61
CA ARG A 277 8.92 -2.74 4.61
C ARG A 277 9.01 -1.60 5.62
N VAL A 278 9.95 -1.71 6.54
CA VAL A 278 10.13 -0.74 7.64
C VAL A 278 11.49 -0.04 7.61
N SER A 279 12.23 -0.13 6.51
CA SER A 279 13.54 0.51 6.39
C SER A 279 13.47 2.04 6.37
N THR A 280 12.40 2.60 5.83
CA THR A 280 12.13 4.04 5.82
C THR A 280 10.63 4.32 5.92
N PRO A 281 10.21 5.47 6.50
CA PRO A 281 8.80 5.85 6.56
C PRO A 281 8.07 5.84 5.19
N PRO A 282 8.66 6.37 4.09
CA PRO A 282 7.99 6.31 2.80
C PRO A 282 7.71 4.89 2.30
N LEU A 283 8.63 3.94 2.50
CA LEU A 283 8.41 2.55 2.08
C LEU A 283 7.33 1.85 2.90
N LEU A 284 7.25 2.14 4.19
CA LEU A 284 6.14 1.67 5.03
C LEU A 284 4.80 2.21 4.53
N LEU A 285 4.74 3.49 4.17
CA LEU A 285 3.53 4.12 3.67
C LEU A 285 3.14 3.61 2.28
N ASP A 286 4.12 3.35 1.39
CA ASP A 286 3.87 2.70 0.10
C ASP A 286 3.19 1.34 0.30
N ASP A 287 3.70 0.52 1.23
CA ASP A 287 3.11 -0.78 1.54
C ASP A 287 1.72 -0.63 2.21
N CYS A 288 1.55 0.33 3.12
CA CYS A 288 0.25 0.63 3.71
C CYS A 288 -0.79 1.03 2.65
N SER A 289 -0.36 1.72 1.58
CA SER A 289 -1.25 2.09 0.46
C SER A 289 -1.81 0.86 -0.28
N ALA A 290 -1.09 -0.25 -0.27
CA ALA A 290 -1.47 -1.49 -0.93
C ALA A 290 -2.26 -2.46 -0.05
N VAL A 291 -2.35 -2.23 1.27
CA VAL A 291 -3.08 -3.12 2.18
C VAL A 291 -4.57 -3.16 1.83
N SER A 292 -5.11 -4.35 1.68
CA SER A 292 -6.53 -4.61 1.46
C SER A 292 -7.01 -5.76 2.33
N VAL A 293 -8.31 -5.85 2.54
CA VAL A 293 -8.90 -7.06 3.12
C VAL A 293 -8.89 -8.19 2.09
N GLU A 294 -8.64 -9.40 2.56
CA GLU A 294 -8.58 -10.60 1.71
C GLU A 294 -9.41 -11.71 2.34
N ILE A 295 -10.23 -12.38 1.52
CA ILE A 295 -10.97 -13.57 1.97
C ILE A 295 -9.95 -14.65 2.38
N GLY A 296 -10.00 -15.05 3.65
CA GLY A 296 -8.98 -15.95 4.24
C GLY A 296 -7.75 -15.22 4.78
N GLY A 297 -7.78 -13.89 4.85
CA GLY A 297 -6.77 -13.07 5.51
C GLY A 297 -6.61 -13.41 7.00
N THR A 298 -5.56 -12.88 7.60
CA THR A 298 -5.31 -13.08 9.04
C THR A 298 -6.26 -12.21 9.84
N GLY A 299 -7.28 -12.79 10.43
CA GLY A 299 -8.18 -12.11 11.38
C GLY A 299 -7.52 -11.90 12.74
N VAL A 300 -8.18 -11.10 13.59
CA VAL A 300 -7.68 -10.70 14.90
C VAL A 300 -7.23 -11.90 15.74
N SER A 301 -7.96 -13.02 15.72
CA SER A 301 -7.63 -14.25 16.45
C SER A 301 -6.27 -14.86 16.06
N GLY A 302 -5.79 -14.57 14.85
CA GLY A 302 -4.50 -15.04 14.32
C GLY A 302 -3.32 -14.12 14.62
N LEU A 303 -3.57 -12.83 14.89
CA LEU A 303 -2.53 -11.80 15.00
C LEU A 303 -1.52 -12.09 16.11
N GLY A 304 -1.98 -12.50 17.29
CA GLY A 304 -1.09 -12.82 18.42
C GLY A 304 -0.13 -13.97 18.08
N ARG A 305 -0.62 -15.06 17.47
CA ARG A 305 0.22 -16.18 17.02
C ARG A 305 1.23 -15.75 15.96
N ARG A 306 0.82 -14.83 15.10
CA ARG A 306 1.69 -14.29 14.07
C ARG A 306 2.82 -13.47 14.67
N ILE A 307 2.52 -12.59 15.63
CA ILE A 307 3.54 -11.84 16.39
C ILE A 307 4.50 -12.81 17.09
N ALA A 308 4.01 -13.85 17.79
CA ALA A 308 4.85 -14.83 18.46
C ALA A 308 5.83 -15.53 17.53
N ARG A 309 5.43 -15.77 16.28
CA ARG A 309 6.27 -16.43 15.27
C ARG A 309 7.23 -15.45 14.58
N GLU A 310 6.77 -14.24 14.25
CA GLU A 310 7.50 -13.32 13.39
C GLU A 310 8.24 -12.21 14.15
N ALA A 311 7.82 -11.89 15.38
CA ALA A 311 8.44 -10.90 16.25
C ALA A 311 8.54 -11.41 17.69
N PRO A 312 9.20 -12.55 17.97
CA PRO A 312 9.25 -13.16 19.30
C PRO A 312 10.00 -12.30 20.33
N ALA A 313 10.83 -11.36 19.89
CA ALA A 313 11.57 -10.43 20.74
C ALA A 313 10.80 -9.10 21.00
N ALA A 314 9.55 -9.01 20.57
CA ALA A 314 8.77 -7.78 20.77
C ALA A 314 8.53 -7.51 22.26
N SER A 315 8.88 -6.30 22.69
CA SER A 315 8.56 -5.77 24.04
C SER A 315 7.16 -5.14 24.10
N VAL A 316 6.72 -4.58 22.96
CA VAL A 316 5.38 -4.03 22.78
C VAL A 316 4.74 -4.63 21.53
N ALA A 317 3.49 -5.08 21.66
CA ALA A 317 2.66 -5.57 20.58
C ALA A 317 1.40 -4.72 20.46
N VAL A 318 1.14 -4.17 19.27
CA VAL A 318 -0.09 -3.44 18.96
C VAL A 318 -0.85 -4.22 17.91
N LEU A 319 -2.04 -4.68 18.27
CA LEU A 319 -2.97 -5.37 17.36
C LEU A 319 -4.05 -4.37 16.96
N VAL A 320 -4.30 -4.22 15.67
CA VAL A 320 -5.31 -3.29 15.14
C VAL A 320 -6.35 -4.07 14.36
N THR A 321 -7.63 -3.77 14.60
CA THR A 321 -8.78 -4.44 13.99
C THR A 321 -9.97 -3.49 13.89
N GLY A 322 -11.03 -3.89 13.19
CA GLY A 322 -12.33 -3.21 13.18
C GLY A 322 -13.16 -3.48 14.45
N SER A 323 -14.44 -3.13 14.39
CA SER A 323 -15.38 -3.18 15.53
C SER A 323 -16.05 -4.53 15.77
N VAL A 324 -16.07 -5.40 14.75
CA VAL A 324 -16.83 -6.67 14.78
C VAL A 324 -16.31 -7.68 15.82
N PRO A 325 -14.97 -7.85 16.03
CA PRO A 325 -14.48 -8.82 17.00
C PRO A 325 -14.93 -8.55 18.43
N THR A 326 -15.40 -9.59 19.10
CA THR A 326 -15.86 -9.49 20.49
C THR A 326 -14.70 -9.28 21.48
N PRO A 327 -14.95 -8.73 22.67
CA PRO A 327 -13.91 -8.63 23.70
C PRO A 327 -13.28 -9.98 24.09
N ALA A 328 -13.99 -11.10 23.87
CA ALA A 328 -13.44 -12.43 24.08
C ALA A 328 -12.41 -12.80 23.02
N ASP A 329 -12.66 -12.45 21.74
CA ASP A 329 -11.75 -12.67 20.61
C ASP A 329 -10.48 -11.85 20.79
N LEU A 330 -10.61 -10.57 21.18
CA LEU A 330 -9.47 -9.68 21.44
C LEU A 330 -8.56 -10.22 22.55
N ARG A 331 -9.17 -10.71 23.66
CA ARG A 331 -8.42 -11.35 24.74
C ARG A 331 -7.77 -12.68 24.31
N ALA A 332 -8.46 -13.44 23.45
CA ALA A 332 -7.90 -14.69 22.92
C ALA A 332 -6.68 -14.42 22.02
N ALA A 333 -6.76 -13.39 21.18
CA ALA A 333 -5.64 -12.94 20.34
C ALA A 333 -4.43 -12.55 21.21
N ALA A 334 -4.64 -11.73 22.23
CA ALA A 334 -3.58 -11.24 23.12
C ALA A 334 -2.89 -12.37 23.91
N ARG A 335 -3.59 -13.46 24.25
CA ARG A 335 -2.99 -14.63 24.96
C ARG A 335 -1.91 -15.36 24.16
N HIS A 336 -1.90 -15.19 22.86
CA HIS A 336 -0.88 -15.79 21.99
C HIS A 336 0.37 -14.92 21.78
N VAL A 337 0.34 -13.68 22.26
CA VAL A 337 1.51 -12.80 22.24
C VAL A 337 2.54 -13.32 23.26
N PRO A 338 3.86 -13.22 22.98
CA PRO A 338 4.91 -13.72 23.90
C PRO A 338 4.75 -13.16 25.31
N VAL A 339 5.08 -14.00 26.30
CA VAL A 339 5.04 -13.60 27.73
C VAL A 339 6.05 -12.46 27.95
N GLY A 340 5.66 -11.46 28.74
CA GLY A 340 6.48 -10.26 28.99
C GLY A 340 6.28 -9.15 27.95
N THR A 341 5.55 -9.41 26.86
CA THR A 341 5.19 -8.36 25.87
C THR A 341 3.97 -7.57 26.36
N ARG A 342 4.08 -6.26 26.41
CA ARG A 342 2.93 -5.40 26.65
C ARG A 342 2.05 -5.33 25.41
N THR A 343 0.79 -5.70 25.56
CA THR A 343 -0.13 -5.84 24.42
C THR A 343 -1.19 -4.75 24.45
N LEU A 344 -1.29 -4.00 23.36
CA LEU A 344 -2.33 -3.03 23.09
C LEU A 344 -3.20 -3.54 21.92
N VAL A 345 -4.49 -3.64 22.12
CA VAL A 345 -5.45 -3.91 21.05
C VAL A 345 -6.22 -2.63 20.77
N LEU A 346 -6.21 -2.19 19.52
CA LEU A 346 -6.95 -1.02 19.04
C LEU A 346 -8.10 -1.49 18.14
N THR A 347 -9.31 -1.16 18.54
CA THR A 347 -10.51 -1.36 17.73
C THR A 347 -10.87 -0.04 17.05
N CYS A 348 -10.94 -0.06 15.73
CA CYS A 348 -11.31 1.09 14.90
C CYS A 348 -12.81 1.03 14.60
N SER A 349 -13.54 2.06 15.01
CA SER A 349 -15.00 2.16 14.82
C SER A 349 -15.36 3.62 14.63
N PRO A 350 -15.47 4.11 13.39
CA PRO A 350 -15.72 5.51 13.08
C PRO A 350 -16.95 6.07 13.82
N GLY A 351 -16.76 7.24 14.46
CA GLY A 351 -17.81 7.88 15.26
C GLY A 351 -18.03 7.32 16.67
N ALA A 352 -17.33 6.25 17.07
CA ALA A 352 -17.43 5.72 18.44
C ALA A 352 -16.72 6.64 19.45
N GLU A 353 -17.20 6.62 20.70
CA GLU A 353 -16.51 7.30 21.78
C GLU A 353 -15.22 6.59 22.20
N ILE A 354 -14.20 7.37 22.57
CA ILE A 354 -12.94 6.86 23.08
C ILE A 354 -13.16 6.02 24.32
N SER A 355 -12.78 4.77 24.31
CA SER A 355 -12.74 3.92 25.48
C SER A 355 -11.36 3.28 25.64
N VAL A 356 -10.91 3.10 26.89
CA VAL A 356 -9.69 2.35 27.22
C VAL A 356 -9.96 1.49 28.43
N ARG A 357 -9.63 0.21 28.34
CA ARG A 357 -9.72 -0.76 29.44
C ARG A 357 -8.40 -1.51 29.55
N THR A 358 -7.79 -1.45 30.72
CA THR A 358 -6.51 -2.13 30.99
C THR A 358 -6.74 -3.26 31.97
N GLN A 359 -6.18 -4.43 31.69
CA GLN A 359 -6.21 -5.60 32.56
C GLN A 359 -4.83 -6.29 32.50
N GLY A 360 -4.00 -6.05 33.52
CA GLY A 360 -2.62 -6.55 33.55
C GLY A 360 -1.79 -5.97 32.40
N SER A 361 -1.16 -6.84 31.62
CA SER A 361 -0.35 -6.46 30.43
C SER A 361 -1.17 -6.15 29.18
N LEU A 362 -2.49 -6.34 29.19
CA LEU A 362 -3.40 -6.11 28.08
C LEU A 362 -4.16 -4.81 28.27
N SER A 363 -4.07 -3.93 27.28
CA SER A 363 -4.94 -2.76 27.14
C SER A 363 -5.77 -2.88 25.86
N ILE A 364 -7.06 -2.55 25.95
CA ILE A 364 -7.97 -2.50 24.80
C ILE A 364 -8.47 -1.08 24.67
N GLY A 365 -8.24 -0.44 23.52
CA GLY A 365 -8.67 0.91 23.20
C GLY A 365 -9.59 0.95 21.99
N THR A 366 -10.59 1.84 22.02
CA THR A 366 -11.47 2.12 20.87
C THR A 366 -11.15 3.50 20.30
N LEU A 367 -11.06 3.58 18.99
CA LEU A 367 -10.82 4.80 18.21
C LEU A 367 -12.04 5.11 17.36
N GLY A 368 -12.60 6.32 17.53
CA GLY A 368 -13.66 6.85 16.68
C GLY A 368 -13.15 7.68 15.52
N THR A 369 -11.98 8.30 15.69
CA THR A 369 -11.28 9.08 14.67
C THR A 369 -9.78 8.88 14.82
N LEU A 370 -9.03 9.21 13.78
CA LEU A 370 -7.56 9.14 13.83
C LEU A 370 -6.96 10.10 14.86
N ASP A 371 -7.59 11.26 15.06
CA ASP A 371 -7.17 12.27 16.04
C ASP A 371 -7.34 11.81 17.50
N ASP A 372 -8.06 10.73 17.73
CA ASP A 372 -8.21 10.11 19.04
C ASP A 372 -6.99 9.26 19.44
N LEU A 373 -6.20 8.81 18.47
CA LEU A 373 -5.06 7.92 18.70
C LEU A 373 -4.09 8.46 19.77
N PRO A 374 -3.64 9.74 19.74
CA PRO A 374 -2.78 10.28 20.78
C PRO A 374 -3.41 10.25 22.18
N ARG A 375 -4.75 10.40 22.29
CA ARG A 375 -5.48 10.38 23.57
C ARG A 375 -5.60 8.97 24.09
N VAL A 376 -5.93 8.00 23.23
CA VAL A 376 -6.02 6.58 23.60
C VAL A 376 -4.66 6.08 24.09
N LEU A 377 -3.58 6.36 23.36
CA LEU A 377 -2.23 5.97 23.76
C LEU A 377 -1.87 6.53 25.16
N ARG A 378 -2.16 7.80 25.45
CA ARG A 378 -1.91 8.39 26.77
C ARG A 378 -2.69 7.71 27.89
N ARG A 379 -3.96 7.34 27.68
CA ARG A 379 -4.78 6.64 28.68
C ARG A 379 -4.33 5.20 28.96
N VAL A 380 -3.55 4.60 28.07
CA VAL A 380 -2.99 3.25 28.24
C VAL A 380 -1.83 3.23 29.24
N VAL A 381 -1.11 4.35 29.39
CA VAL A 381 0.09 4.47 30.24
C VAL A 381 -0.21 5.10 31.58
N GLY A 382 -1.17 6.02 31.65
CA GLY A 382 -1.59 6.66 32.90
C GLY A 382 -2.60 5.84 33.67
#